data_961732f493d06660c7c2987929e88900
#
_entry.id   961732f493d06660c7c2987929e88900
#
_cell.length_a   1.000
_cell.length_b   1.000
_cell.length_c   1.000
_cell.angle_alpha   90.00
_cell.angle_beta   90.00
_cell.angle_gamma   90.00
#
_symmetry.space_group_name_H-M   'P 1'
#
loop_
_entity.id
_entity.type
_entity.pdbx_description
1 polymer ?
#
loop_
_entity_poly.entity_id
_entity_poly.type
_entity_poly.pdbx_seq_one_letter_code
_entity_poly.pdbx_strand_id
1 'polypeptide(L)'
;MLVLATEASGTLGGSALASWTPITTLLVAYAVVVALLWWRGEPADGDKAPLGALQRIGRGLTRTTGIPGWAAIAIGQSLFALLVAGVGFYSDVAWHIALGRDEQLFTAPHAGILLGLLCILSAAVFGTIVATLDGWERGWRVAGFRVPWSMLPLGALGIGAVSGFPMDEVWHQAFGVDVTMWSPTHMLMIMGASFT
;
A
#
# COMPACT_ATOMS: atom_id res chain seq x y z
N MET A 1 34.00 -33.48 28.44
CA MET A 1 33.98 -32.02 28.34
C MET A 1 32.66 -31.64 27.64
N LEU A 2 31.68 -31.34 28.48
CA LEU A 2 30.30 -31.08 28.03
C LEU A 2 30.18 -29.59 27.71
N VAL A 3 30.02 -29.25 26.44
CA VAL A 3 29.76 -27.87 26.02
C VAL A 3 28.26 -27.65 26.24
N LEU A 4 27.89 -26.96 27.28
CA LEU A 4 26.55 -26.43 27.47
C LEU A 4 26.32 -25.35 26.41
N ALA A 5 25.50 -25.66 25.42
CA ALA A 5 24.88 -24.65 24.58
C ALA A 5 23.98 -23.78 25.46
N THR A 6 24.43 -22.58 25.74
CA THR A 6 23.55 -21.55 26.31
C THR A 6 22.54 -21.20 25.24
N GLU A 7 21.31 -21.73 25.37
CA GLU A 7 20.17 -21.22 24.64
C GLU A 7 20.01 -19.75 25.00
N ALA A 8 20.27 -18.89 24.02
CA ALA A 8 19.88 -17.50 24.12
C ALA A 8 18.34 -17.49 24.09
N SER A 9 17.73 -17.40 25.26
CA SER A 9 16.30 -17.11 25.37
C SER A 9 16.06 -15.73 24.80
N GLY A 10 15.76 -15.66 23.53
CA GLY A 10 15.27 -14.45 22.88
C GLY A 10 14.01 -14.02 23.61
N THR A 11 14.05 -12.86 24.23
CA THR A 11 12.89 -12.24 24.88
C THR A 11 11.89 -11.87 23.80
N LEU A 12 10.92 -12.74 23.56
CA LEU A 12 9.83 -12.57 22.59
C LEU A 12 8.85 -11.42 22.93
N GLY A 13 9.14 -10.56 23.88
CA GLY A 13 8.15 -9.66 24.44
C GLY A 13 8.32 -8.17 24.23
N GLY A 14 9.43 -7.70 23.67
CA GLY A 14 9.75 -6.26 23.69
C GLY A 14 9.60 -5.48 22.39
N SER A 15 9.56 -6.15 21.25
CA SER A 15 9.68 -5.48 19.93
C SER A 15 8.35 -5.08 19.29
N ALA A 16 7.24 -5.68 19.66
CA ALA A 16 5.95 -5.49 19.02
C ALA A 16 5.48 -4.03 19.00
N LEU A 17 5.54 -3.36 20.14
CA LEU A 17 5.10 -1.96 20.25
C LEU A 17 6.05 -0.99 19.53
N ALA A 18 7.35 -1.31 19.49
CA ALA A 18 8.33 -0.51 18.77
C ALA A 18 8.16 -0.60 17.25
N SER A 19 7.67 -1.71 16.73
CA SER A 19 7.45 -1.94 15.29
C SER A 19 6.26 -1.19 14.72
N TRP A 20 5.25 -0.87 15.54
CA TRP A 20 4.05 -0.15 15.10
C TRP A 20 4.29 1.34 14.83
N THR A 21 5.24 1.96 15.52
CA THR A 21 5.51 3.39 15.38
C THR A 21 5.86 3.81 13.95
N PRO A 22 6.75 3.13 13.22
CA PRO A 22 7.04 3.48 11.83
C PRO A 22 5.84 3.30 10.90
N ILE A 23 5.03 2.25 11.10
CA ILE A 23 3.83 1.98 10.29
C ILE A 23 2.80 3.09 10.49
N THR A 24 2.48 3.39 11.76
CA THR A 24 1.53 4.45 12.09
C THR A 24 2.02 5.80 11.59
N THR A 25 3.31 6.09 11.73
CA THR A 25 3.91 7.33 11.21
C THR A 25 3.77 7.43 9.70
N LEU A 26 4.01 6.35 8.98
CA LEU A 26 3.91 6.30 7.51
C LEU A 26 2.48 6.44 7.04
N LEU A 27 1.53 5.77 7.70
CA LEU A 27 0.10 5.89 7.41
C LEU A 27 -0.43 7.29 7.71
N VAL A 28 -0.02 7.88 8.83
CA VAL A 28 -0.39 9.26 9.20
C VAL A 28 0.21 10.25 8.21
N ALA A 29 1.51 10.11 7.87
CA ALA A 29 2.14 10.96 6.87
C ALA A 29 1.44 10.86 5.51
N TYR A 30 1.09 9.65 5.08
CA TYR A 30 0.32 9.42 3.86
C TYR A 30 -1.06 10.09 3.92
N ALA A 31 -1.81 9.90 5.01
CA ALA A 31 -3.11 10.53 5.20
C ALA A 31 -3.02 12.06 5.20
N VAL A 32 -1.99 12.62 5.83
CA VAL A 32 -1.72 14.06 5.84
C VAL A 32 -1.42 14.56 4.43
N VAL A 33 -0.57 13.87 3.66
CA VAL A 33 -0.26 14.25 2.27
C VAL A 33 -1.53 14.23 1.42
N VAL A 34 -2.35 13.18 1.52
CA VAL A 34 -3.64 13.09 0.79
C VAL A 34 -4.57 14.22 1.21
N ALA A 35 -4.70 14.50 2.50
CA ALA A 35 -5.53 15.58 3.02
C ALA A 35 -5.04 16.96 2.57
N LEU A 36 -3.72 17.21 2.58
CA LEU A 36 -3.13 18.46 2.09
C LEU A 36 -3.32 18.63 0.58
N LEU A 37 -3.16 17.56 -0.19
CA LEU A 37 -3.42 17.57 -1.62
C LEU A 37 -4.90 17.87 -1.88
N TRP A 38 -5.79 17.32 -1.08
CA TRP A 38 -7.22 17.59 -1.17
C TRP A 38 -7.55 19.03 -0.80
N TRP A 39 -7.07 19.53 0.33
CA TRP A 39 -7.35 20.88 0.82
C TRP A 39 -6.82 21.98 -0.12
N ARG A 40 -5.64 21.78 -0.71
CA ARG A 40 -5.08 22.72 -1.70
C ARG A 40 -5.71 22.60 -3.08
N GLY A 41 -6.60 21.67 -3.28
CA GLY A 41 -7.26 21.37 -4.55
C GLY A 41 -8.55 22.15 -4.77
N GLU A 42 -8.96 23.05 -3.87
CA GLU A 42 -10.06 23.94 -4.19
C GLU A 42 -9.73 24.77 -5.45
N PRO A 43 -10.66 24.85 -6.41
CA PRO A 43 -10.41 25.46 -7.70
C PRO A 43 -10.32 26.99 -7.58
N ALA A 44 -9.18 27.47 -7.11
CA ALA A 44 -8.77 28.84 -7.32
C ALA A 44 -8.04 28.89 -8.67
N ASP A 45 -8.71 29.33 -9.72
CA ASP A 45 -8.18 29.57 -11.06
C ASP A 45 -7.24 28.46 -11.62
N GLY A 46 -7.85 27.45 -12.03
CA GLY A 46 -7.61 26.61 -13.22
C GLY A 46 -6.37 25.75 -13.22
N ASP A 47 -5.17 26.21 -13.12
CA ASP A 47 -4.00 25.43 -13.62
C ASP A 47 -2.79 25.31 -12.69
N LYS A 48 -2.84 25.91 -11.51
CA LYS A 48 -1.65 26.03 -10.65
C LYS A 48 -1.64 25.19 -9.40
N ALA A 49 -2.73 24.49 -9.06
CA ALA A 49 -2.82 23.64 -7.87
C ALA A 49 -2.16 22.26 -8.13
N PRO A 50 -1.58 21.61 -7.11
CA PRO A 50 -1.00 20.26 -7.24
C PRO A 50 -1.99 19.23 -7.82
N LEU A 51 -3.28 19.35 -7.48
CA LEU A 51 -4.35 18.53 -8.06
C LEU A 51 -4.63 18.86 -9.52
N GLY A 52 -4.40 20.07 -9.96
CA GLY A 52 -4.44 20.42 -11.39
C GLY A 52 -3.38 19.68 -12.21
N ALA A 53 -2.22 19.37 -11.61
CA ALA A 53 -1.21 18.53 -12.27
C ALA A 53 -1.72 17.09 -12.45
N LEU A 54 -2.33 16.50 -11.43
CA LEU A 54 -2.90 15.15 -11.51
C LEU A 54 -4.03 15.09 -12.55
N GLN A 55 -4.88 16.10 -12.59
CA GLN A 55 -5.94 16.22 -13.60
C GLN A 55 -5.38 16.40 -15.01
N ARG A 56 -4.28 17.17 -15.18
CA ARG A 56 -3.60 17.30 -16.48
C ARG A 56 -3.01 15.98 -16.95
N ILE A 57 -2.37 15.22 -16.04
CA ILE A 57 -1.88 13.86 -16.32
C ILE A 57 -3.05 12.97 -16.75
N GLY A 58 -4.16 12.97 -16.01
CA GLY A 58 -5.36 12.22 -16.35
C GLY A 58 -5.89 12.57 -17.74
N ARG A 59 -6.03 13.87 -18.06
CA ARG A 59 -6.44 14.33 -19.40
C ARG A 59 -5.47 13.91 -20.50
N GLY A 60 -4.17 13.96 -20.24
CA GLY A 60 -3.13 13.46 -21.14
C GLY A 60 -3.28 11.98 -21.42
N LEU A 61 -3.45 11.19 -20.37
CA LEU A 61 -3.67 9.75 -20.47
C LEU A 61 -4.98 9.42 -21.21
N THR A 62 -6.06 10.17 -20.97
CA THR A 62 -7.31 9.99 -21.73
C THR A 62 -7.10 10.18 -23.23
N ARG A 63 -6.30 11.18 -23.63
CA ARG A 63 -6.02 11.42 -25.05
C ARG A 63 -5.24 10.30 -25.72
N THR A 64 -4.35 9.64 -24.97
CA THR A 64 -3.50 8.56 -25.50
C THR A 64 -4.14 7.18 -25.41
N THR A 65 -4.94 6.92 -24.38
CA THR A 65 -5.51 5.60 -24.13
C THR A 65 -6.98 5.45 -24.49
N GLY A 66 -7.71 6.58 -24.61
CA GLY A 66 -9.16 6.60 -24.86
C GLY A 66 -10.01 6.25 -23.63
N ILE A 67 -9.39 5.94 -22.47
CA ILE A 67 -10.12 5.66 -21.22
C ILE A 67 -10.17 6.89 -20.32
N PRO A 68 -11.16 7.01 -19.42
CA PRO A 68 -11.23 8.13 -18.49
C PRO A 68 -9.94 8.30 -17.68
N GLY A 69 -9.49 9.56 -17.48
CA GLY A 69 -8.22 9.87 -16.83
C GLY A 69 -8.07 9.28 -15.44
N TRP A 70 -9.15 9.26 -14.66
CA TRP A 70 -9.17 8.64 -13.35
C TRP A 70 -8.89 7.13 -13.41
N ALA A 71 -9.42 6.43 -14.42
CA ALA A 71 -9.19 5.00 -14.61
C ALA A 71 -7.75 4.74 -15.13
N ALA A 72 -7.27 5.55 -16.06
CA ALA A 72 -5.91 5.44 -16.58
C ALA A 72 -4.85 5.61 -15.48
N ILE A 73 -5.04 6.58 -14.59
CA ILE A 73 -4.16 6.79 -13.43
C ILE A 73 -4.21 5.59 -12.51
N ALA A 74 -5.42 5.12 -12.14
CA ALA A 74 -5.56 3.99 -11.24
C ALA A 74 -4.90 2.72 -11.80
N ILE A 75 -5.14 2.40 -13.07
CA ILE A 75 -4.53 1.24 -13.74
C ILE A 75 -3.01 1.37 -13.81
N GLY A 76 -2.51 2.51 -14.29
CA GLY A 76 -1.07 2.73 -14.42
C GLY A 76 -0.34 2.65 -13.09
N GLN A 77 -0.93 3.22 -12.05
CA GLN A 77 -0.37 3.17 -10.70
C GLN A 77 -0.46 1.78 -10.09
N SER A 78 -1.55 1.04 -10.29
CA SER A 78 -1.65 -0.36 -9.82
C SER A 78 -0.60 -1.25 -10.49
N LEU A 79 -0.40 -1.12 -11.81
CA LEU A 79 0.65 -1.86 -12.50
C LEU A 79 2.05 -1.53 -11.97
N PHE A 80 2.36 -0.25 -11.75
CA PHE A 80 3.62 0.16 -11.13
C PHE A 80 3.76 -0.41 -9.72
N ALA A 81 2.69 -0.34 -8.92
CA ALA A 81 2.65 -0.86 -7.56
C ALA A 81 2.91 -2.37 -7.50
N LEU A 82 2.32 -3.15 -8.41
CA LEU A 82 2.56 -4.59 -8.51
C LEU A 82 4.01 -4.91 -8.88
N LEU A 83 4.63 -4.11 -9.75
CA LEU A 83 6.06 -4.27 -10.04
C LEU A 83 6.93 -4.02 -8.81
N VAL A 84 6.65 -2.94 -8.06
CA VAL A 84 7.39 -2.59 -6.83
C VAL A 84 7.20 -3.67 -5.77
N ALA A 85 5.95 -4.09 -5.53
CA ALA A 85 5.64 -5.15 -4.57
C ALA A 85 6.29 -6.48 -4.98
N GLY A 86 6.26 -6.82 -6.27
CA GLY A 86 6.85 -8.04 -6.80
C GLY A 86 8.38 -8.06 -6.66
N VAL A 87 9.05 -6.94 -6.94
CA VAL A 87 10.50 -6.81 -6.70
C VAL A 87 10.82 -6.90 -5.21
N GLY A 88 10.03 -6.21 -4.36
CA GLY A 88 10.17 -6.30 -2.90
C GLY A 88 10.03 -7.73 -2.41
N PHE A 89 8.99 -8.42 -2.84
CA PHE A 89 8.72 -9.81 -2.51
C PHE A 89 9.85 -10.77 -2.97
N TYR A 90 10.29 -10.63 -4.21
CA TYR A 90 11.43 -11.45 -4.71
C TYR A 90 12.71 -11.18 -3.90
N SER A 91 12.98 -9.92 -3.58
CA SER A 91 14.14 -9.53 -2.76
C SER A 91 14.05 -10.09 -1.35
N ASP A 92 12.84 -10.13 -0.78
CA ASP A 92 12.56 -10.68 0.54
C ASP A 92 12.83 -12.19 0.60
N VAL A 93 12.31 -12.94 -0.37
CA VAL A 93 12.59 -14.37 -0.50
C VAL A 93 14.08 -14.64 -0.66
N ALA A 94 14.77 -13.88 -1.51
CA ALA A 94 16.20 -14.02 -1.72
C ALA A 94 17.01 -13.69 -0.45
N TRP A 95 16.59 -12.65 0.29
CA TRP A 95 17.20 -12.28 1.57
C TRP A 95 17.09 -13.41 2.59
N HIS A 96 15.88 -13.98 2.76
CA HIS A 96 15.64 -15.06 3.70
C HIS A 96 16.42 -16.34 3.34
N ILE A 97 16.60 -16.64 2.06
CA ILE A 97 17.41 -17.78 1.59
C ILE A 97 18.90 -17.55 1.89
N ALA A 98 19.41 -16.33 1.65
CA ALA A 98 20.85 -16.04 1.73
C ALA A 98 21.32 -15.71 3.14
N LEU A 99 20.52 -14.98 3.91
CA LEU A 99 20.93 -14.40 5.20
C LEU A 99 20.13 -14.95 6.40
N GLY A 100 19.14 -15.80 6.13
CA GLY A 100 18.21 -16.25 7.16
C GLY A 100 17.06 -15.27 7.37
N ARG A 101 16.13 -15.64 8.25
CA ARG A 101 14.97 -14.81 8.54
C ARG A 101 15.34 -13.65 9.47
N ASP A 102 14.81 -12.51 9.17
CA ASP A 102 14.93 -11.32 10.02
C ASP A 102 13.85 -11.35 11.12
N GLU A 103 14.23 -10.83 12.28
CA GLU A 103 13.33 -10.67 13.43
C GLU A 103 12.61 -9.31 13.39
N GLN A 104 12.83 -8.51 12.33
CA GLN A 104 12.34 -7.15 12.24
C GLN A 104 11.36 -6.99 11.08
N LEU A 105 10.22 -6.36 11.35
CA LEU A 105 9.24 -6.03 10.34
C LEU A 105 9.78 -5.04 9.28
N PHE A 106 10.67 -4.12 9.67
CA PHE A 106 11.20 -3.10 8.78
C PHE A 106 12.62 -3.42 8.31
N THR A 107 12.67 -4.24 7.28
CA THR A 107 13.89 -4.51 6.51
C THR A 107 13.78 -3.91 5.11
N ALA A 108 14.87 -3.81 4.41
CA ALA A 108 14.89 -3.23 3.07
C ALA A 108 13.93 -3.94 2.08
N PRO A 109 13.86 -5.30 2.05
CA PRO A 109 12.88 -6.01 1.21
C PRO A 109 11.44 -5.74 1.62
N HIS A 110 11.13 -5.80 2.92
CA HIS A 110 9.80 -5.50 3.45
C HIS A 110 9.34 -4.08 3.12
N ALA A 111 10.25 -3.10 3.14
CA ALA A 111 9.94 -1.74 2.74
C ALA A 111 9.48 -1.65 1.27
N GLY A 112 10.05 -2.46 0.39
CA GLY A 112 9.61 -2.57 -1.02
C GLY A 112 8.21 -3.14 -1.14
N ILE A 113 7.90 -4.19 -0.39
CA ILE A 113 6.54 -4.77 -0.35
C ILE A 113 5.54 -3.72 0.15
N LEU A 114 5.80 -3.12 1.31
CA LEU A 114 4.92 -2.12 1.91
C LEU A 114 4.69 -0.91 0.99
N LEU A 115 5.74 -0.42 0.32
CA LEU A 115 5.62 0.66 -0.65
C LEU A 115 4.68 0.27 -1.80
N GLY A 116 4.83 -0.93 -2.35
CA GLY A 116 3.95 -1.43 -3.39
C GLY A 116 2.48 -1.51 -2.93
N LEU A 117 2.23 -2.07 -1.74
CA LEU A 117 0.88 -2.16 -1.17
C LEU A 117 0.25 -0.77 -0.92
N LEU A 118 1.02 0.19 -0.41
CA LEU A 118 0.59 1.57 -0.25
C LEU A 118 0.30 2.25 -1.61
N CYS A 119 1.08 1.95 -2.64
CA CYS A 119 0.82 2.44 -3.99
C CYS A 119 -0.49 1.87 -4.57
N ILE A 120 -0.85 0.62 -4.28
CA ILE A 120 -2.15 0.05 -4.67
C ILE A 120 -3.30 0.82 -4.01
N LEU A 121 -3.22 1.02 -2.70
CA LEU A 121 -4.23 1.80 -1.99
C LEU A 121 -4.34 3.23 -2.53
N SER A 122 -3.20 3.87 -2.82
CA SER A 122 -3.18 5.22 -3.37
C SER A 122 -3.75 5.31 -4.78
N ALA A 123 -3.73 4.23 -5.56
CA ALA A 123 -4.36 4.19 -6.88
C ALA A 123 -5.89 4.43 -6.79
N ALA A 124 -6.56 3.80 -5.81
CA ALA A 124 -7.97 4.04 -5.54
C ALA A 124 -8.24 5.49 -5.10
N VAL A 125 -7.37 6.04 -4.25
CA VAL A 125 -7.49 7.42 -3.76
C VAL A 125 -7.33 8.42 -4.90
N PHE A 126 -6.26 8.33 -5.68
CA PHE A 126 -6.01 9.26 -6.78
C PHE A 126 -7.03 9.13 -7.91
N GLY A 127 -7.45 7.90 -8.24
CA GLY A 127 -8.56 7.68 -9.16
C GLY A 127 -9.84 8.36 -8.69
N THR A 128 -10.17 8.25 -7.41
CA THR A 128 -11.33 8.93 -6.82
C THR A 128 -11.21 10.46 -6.84
N ILE A 129 -10.03 11.00 -6.51
CA ILE A 129 -9.77 12.44 -6.57
C ILE A 129 -9.97 12.96 -8.00
N VAL A 130 -9.35 12.33 -8.99
CA VAL A 130 -9.49 12.76 -10.39
C VAL A 130 -10.92 12.62 -10.89
N ALA A 131 -11.62 11.54 -10.56
CA ALA A 131 -13.02 11.37 -10.90
C ALA A 131 -13.90 12.48 -10.28
N THR A 132 -13.58 12.90 -9.06
CA THR A 132 -14.27 14.00 -8.40
C THR A 132 -14.03 15.34 -9.11
N LEU A 133 -12.77 15.64 -9.42
CA LEU A 133 -12.37 16.87 -10.12
C LEU A 133 -12.93 16.95 -11.55
N ASP A 134 -13.02 15.82 -12.24
CA ASP A 134 -13.58 15.72 -13.59
C ASP A 134 -15.12 15.68 -13.60
N GLY A 135 -15.75 15.74 -12.43
CA GLY A 135 -17.21 15.73 -12.32
C GLY A 135 -17.85 14.40 -12.70
N TRP A 136 -17.14 13.26 -12.53
CA TRP A 136 -17.66 11.93 -12.88
C TRP A 136 -18.97 11.63 -12.17
N GLU A 137 -20.00 11.22 -12.93
CA GLU A 137 -21.35 11.07 -12.38
C GLU A 137 -21.68 9.64 -11.96
N ARG A 138 -21.00 8.64 -12.55
CA ARG A 138 -21.27 7.22 -12.30
C ARG A 138 -20.45 6.74 -11.12
N GLY A 139 -21.10 6.48 -9.98
CA GLY A 139 -20.44 5.98 -8.78
C GLY A 139 -21.17 6.40 -7.52
N TRP A 140 -20.52 6.18 -6.40
CA TRP A 140 -21.02 6.56 -5.09
C TRP A 140 -20.60 7.99 -4.75
N ARG A 141 -21.50 8.73 -4.10
CA ARG A 141 -21.20 10.08 -3.58
C ARG A 141 -21.10 10.01 -2.07
N VAL A 142 -19.94 10.27 -1.53
CA VAL A 142 -19.68 10.23 -0.09
C VAL A 142 -18.74 11.36 0.31
N ALA A 143 -19.11 12.14 1.33
CA ALA A 143 -18.29 13.22 1.88
C ALA A 143 -17.70 14.18 0.82
N GLY A 144 -18.47 14.52 -0.22
CA GLY A 144 -18.04 15.39 -1.31
C GLY A 144 -17.27 14.70 -2.44
N PHE A 145 -16.85 13.45 -2.25
CA PHE A 145 -16.17 12.67 -3.28
C PHE A 145 -17.13 11.96 -4.22
N ARG A 146 -16.70 11.81 -5.46
CA ARG A 146 -17.33 10.98 -6.48
C ARG A 146 -16.49 9.73 -6.69
N VAL A 147 -16.89 8.63 -6.04
CA VAL A 147 -16.16 7.36 -6.03
C VAL A 147 -16.68 6.48 -7.16
N PRO A 148 -15.93 6.28 -8.26
CA PRO A 148 -16.33 5.33 -9.30
C PRO A 148 -16.49 3.93 -8.73
N TRP A 149 -17.43 3.15 -9.24
CA TRP A 149 -17.72 1.82 -8.70
C TRP A 149 -16.50 0.90 -8.65
N SER A 150 -15.59 1.00 -9.62
CA SER A 150 -14.36 0.20 -9.64
C SER A 150 -13.33 0.63 -8.57
N MET A 151 -13.42 1.85 -8.03
CA MET A 151 -12.54 2.29 -6.96
C MET A 151 -12.92 1.70 -5.59
N LEU A 152 -14.14 1.22 -5.41
CA LEU A 152 -14.57 0.58 -4.17
C LEU A 152 -13.83 -0.75 -3.93
N PRO A 153 -13.90 -1.73 -4.85
CA PRO A 153 -13.13 -2.97 -4.68
C PRO A 153 -11.62 -2.72 -4.66
N LEU A 154 -11.10 -1.82 -5.51
CA LEU A 154 -9.68 -1.47 -5.51
C LEU A 154 -9.24 -0.92 -4.14
N GLY A 155 -10.01 -0.01 -3.56
CA GLY A 155 -9.74 0.54 -2.24
C GLY A 155 -9.85 -0.50 -1.12
N ALA A 156 -10.88 -1.35 -1.16
CA ALA A 156 -11.07 -2.43 -0.19
C ALA A 156 -9.91 -3.44 -0.23
N LEU A 157 -9.50 -3.86 -1.43
CA LEU A 157 -8.36 -4.76 -1.62
C LEU A 157 -7.06 -4.10 -1.17
N GLY A 158 -6.85 -2.83 -1.49
CA GLY A 158 -5.69 -2.06 -1.05
C GLY A 158 -5.62 -1.92 0.48
N ILE A 159 -6.75 -1.65 1.15
CA ILE A 159 -6.83 -1.63 2.62
C ILE A 159 -6.49 -3.01 3.18
N GLY A 160 -7.08 -4.07 2.63
CA GLY A 160 -6.80 -5.45 3.04
C GLY A 160 -5.32 -5.78 2.91
N ALA A 161 -4.72 -5.48 1.75
CA ALA A 161 -3.32 -5.72 1.48
C ALA A 161 -2.39 -4.98 2.46
N VAL A 162 -2.62 -3.68 2.66
CA VAL A 162 -1.82 -2.87 3.61
C VAL A 162 -2.01 -3.35 5.05
N SER A 163 -3.23 -3.75 5.43
CA SER A 163 -3.50 -4.26 6.78
C SER A 163 -2.84 -5.60 7.04
N GLY A 164 -2.67 -6.44 6.01
CA GLY A 164 -1.96 -7.72 6.12
C GLY A 164 -0.55 -7.57 6.65
N PHE A 165 0.14 -6.50 6.27
CA PHE A 165 1.53 -6.25 6.66
C PHE A 165 1.72 -6.12 8.20
N PRO A 166 1.02 -5.22 8.93
CA PRO A 166 1.12 -5.20 10.38
C PRO A 166 0.49 -6.42 11.06
N MET A 167 -0.53 -7.04 10.46
CA MET A 167 -1.13 -8.26 11.02
C MET A 167 -0.16 -9.44 10.94
N ASP A 168 0.76 -9.44 10.00
CA ASP A 168 1.80 -10.45 9.87
C ASP A 168 2.77 -10.46 11.05
N GLU A 169 3.15 -9.29 11.53
CA GLU A 169 3.93 -9.17 12.77
C GLU A 169 3.19 -9.75 13.98
N VAL A 170 1.89 -9.45 14.11
CA VAL A 170 1.07 -10.02 15.21
C VAL A 170 0.94 -11.53 15.08
N TRP A 171 0.80 -12.03 13.83
CA TRP A 171 0.76 -13.45 13.55
C TRP A 171 2.06 -14.15 13.98
N HIS A 172 3.21 -13.60 13.59
CA HIS A 172 4.51 -14.16 13.94
C HIS A 172 4.77 -14.19 15.45
N GLN A 173 4.28 -13.19 16.18
CA GLN A 173 4.38 -13.16 17.64
C GLN A 173 3.50 -14.21 18.32
N ALA A 174 2.31 -14.48 17.77
CA ALA A 174 1.37 -15.43 18.36
C ALA A 174 1.67 -16.88 18.00
N PHE A 175 2.14 -17.14 16.78
CA PHE A 175 2.26 -18.49 16.22
C PHE A 175 3.69 -18.86 15.80
N GLY A 176 4.64 -17.94 15.93
CA GLY A 176 6.01 -18.09 15.48
C GLY A 176 6.19 -17.69 14.02
N VAL A 177 7.45 -17.66 13.59
CA VAL A 177 7.81 -17.28 12.22
C VAL A 177 7.32 -18.34 11.24
N ASP A 178 6.65 -17.91 10.19
CA ASP A 178 6.09 -18.79 9.19
C ASP A 178 7.15 -19.65 8.48
N VAL A 179 6.90 -20.93 8.43
CA VAL A 179 7.71 -21.88 7.65
C VAL A 179 7.33 -21.83 6.16
N THR A 180 6.12 -21.34 5.87
CA THR A 180 5.56 -21.28 4.53
C THR A 180 4.95 -19.91 4.26
N MET A 181 4.74 -19.60 2.97
CA MET A 181 4.09 -18.36 2.54
C MET A 181 2.57 -18.39 2.62
N TRP A 182 1.99 -19.42 3.21
CA TRP A 182 0.53 -19.65 3.23
C TRP A 182 -0.12 -19.19 4.54
N SER A 183 0.53 -18.33 5.33
CA SER A 183 -0.14 -17.71 6.47
C SER A 183 -1.34 -16.85 6.02
N PRO A 184 -2.37 -16.71 6.85
CA PRO A 184 -3.53 -15.87 6.53
C PRO A 184 -3.15 -14.42 6.21
N THR A 185 -2.12 -13.89 6.85
CA THR A 185 -1.62 -12.54 6.69
C THR A 185 -0.88 -12.36 5.36
N HIS A 186 0.00 -13.29 4.99
CA HIS A 186 0.62 -13.33 3.67
C HIS A 186 -0.43 -13.48 2.56
N MET A 187 -1.41 -14.37 2.74
CA MET A 187 -2.49 -14.53 1.78
C MET A 187 -3.32 -13.26 1.62
N LEU A 188 -3.56 -12.52 2.71
CA LEU A 188 -4.27 -11.25 2.64
C LEU A 188 -3.50 -10.20 1.81
N MET A 189 -2.18 -10.10 2.00
CA MET A 189 -1.32 -9.21 1.21
C MET A 189 -1.28 -9.63 -0.27
N ILE A 190 -1.02 -10.91 -0.54
CA ILE A 190 -0.90 -11.45 -1.91
C ILE A 190 -2.22 -11.32 -2.65
N MET A 191 -3.33 -11.77 -2.06
CA MET A 191 -4.65 -11.68 -2.69
C MET A 191 -5.10 -10.25 -2.86
N GLY A 192 -4.92 -9.41 -1.83
CA GLY A 192 -5.25 -7.98 -1.90
C GLY A 192 -4.48 -7.27 -3.01
N ALA A 193 -3.23 -7.64 -3.27
CA ALA A 193 -2.45 -7.10 -4.37
C ALA A 193 -2.81 -7.71 -5.74
N SER A 194 -3.08 -9.03 -5.79
CA SER A 194 -3.28 -9.75 -7.07
C SER A 194 -4.64 -9.49 -7.72
N PHE A 195 -5.65 -9.12 -6.93
CA PHE A 195 -7.00 -8.85 -7.45
C PHE A 195 -7.26 -7.35 -7.71
N THR A 196 -6.24 -6.50 -7.62
CA THR A 196 -6.31 -5.08 -7.99
C THR A 196 -5.95 -4.88 -9.46
#